data_5c3176e7cb1a9e4da4653d3f3a25661c
#
_entry.id   5c3176e7cb1a9e4da4653d3f3a25661c
#
_cell.length_a   1.000
_cell.length_b   1.000
_cell.length_c   1.000
_cell.angle_alpha   90.00
_cell.angle_beta   90.00
_cell.angle_gamma   90.00
#
_symmetry.space_group_name_H-M   'P 1'
#
loop_
_entity.id
_entity.type
_entity.pdbx_description
1 polymer ?
#
loop_
_entity_poly.entity_id
_entity_poly.type
_entity_poly.pdbx_seq_one_letter_code
_entity_poly.pdbx_strand_id
1 'polypeptide(L)'
;MPEKSLAEIMARFFEEMTEDVLEERVVQYIIRELKKGRRLNTILRDPYVTNRIPEERVSRILANKELIEALEQEIQKTFEQDLNIFE
;
A
#
# COMPACT_ATOMS: atom_id res chain seq x y z
N MET A 1 31.55 -2.10 -28.30
CA MET A 1 31.23 -2.74 -27.07
C MET A 1 29.72 -2.77 -26.84
N PRO A 2 29.19 -3.94 -26.64
CA PRO A 2 27.75 -3.99 -26.42
C PRO A 2 27.44 -3.41 -25.06
N GLU A 3 26.92 -2.25 -25.10
CA GLU A 3 26.41 -1.65 -23.91
C GLU A 3 25.01 -2.18 -23.68
N LYS A 4 24.69 -2.38 -22.43
CA LYS A 4 23.37 -2.80 -22.10
C LYS A 4 22.38 -1.76 -22.57
N SER A 5 21.36 -2.19 -23.27
CA SER A 5 20.32 -1.30 -23.69
C SER A 5 19.63 -0.69 -22.48
N LEU A 6 19.00 0.46 -22.68
CA LEU A 6 18.25 1.09 -21.62
C LEU A 6 17.18 0.15 -21.08
N ALA A 7 16.56 -0.64 -21.98
CA ALA A 7 15.57 -1.62 -21.58
C ALA A 7 16.15 -2.68 -20.65
N GLU A 8 17.39 -3.15 -20.93
CA GLU A 8 18.05 -4.12 -20.06
C GLU A 8 18.39 -3.53 -18.70
N ILE A 9 18.85 -2.29 -18.68
CA ILE A 9 19.15 -1.59 -17.44
C ILE A 9 17.87 -1.42 -16.63
N MET A 10 16.79 -1.04 -17.28
CA MET A 10 15.50 -0.87 -16.62
C MET A 10 14.96 -2.20 -16.10
N ALA A 11 15.07 -3.26 -16.90
CA ALA A 11 14.64 -4.59 -16.46
C ALA A 11 15.44 -5.06 -15.26
N ARG A 12 16.74 -4.82 -15.26
CA ARG A 12 17.61 -5.17 -14.15
C ARG A 12 17.27 -4.36 -12.91
N PHE A 13 16.96 -3.09 -13.11
CA PHE A 13 16.53 -2.21 -12.04
C PHE A 13 15.23 -2.72 -11.40
N PHE A 14 14.27 -3.16 -12.23
CA PHE A 14 13.04 -3.74 -11.74
C PHE A 14 13.26 -5.07 -11.02
N GLU A 15 14.22 -5.87 -11.48
CA GLU A 15 14.57 -7.12 -10.80
C GLU A 15 15.21 -6.86 -9.44
N GLU A 16 16.00 -5.79 -9.34
CA GLU A 16 16.60 -5.38 -8.10
C GLU A 16 15.63 -4.63 -7.20
N MET A 17 14.54 -4.13 -7.77
CA MET A 17 13.42 -3.66 -6.97
C MET A 17 12.82 -4.90 -6.30
N THR A 18 13.34 -5.18 -5.13
CA THR A 18 12.85 -6.30 -4.34
C THR A 18 11.36 -6.17 -4.12
N GLU A 19 10.72 -7.28 -3.93
CA GLU A 19 9.31 -7.33 -3.55
C GLU A 19 9.01 -6.39 -2.39
N ASP A 20 9.98 -6.20 -1.50
CA ASP A 20 9.85 -5.31 -0.35
C ASP A 20 9.65 -3.86 -0.77
N VAL A 21 10.33 -3.40 -1.83
CA VAL A 21 10.18 -2.04 -2.32
C VAL A 21 8.80 -1.83 -2.92
N LEU A 22 8.31 -2.82 -3.69
CA LEU A 22 6.97 -2.75 -4.27
C LEU A 22 5.90 -2.78 -3.19
N GLU A 23 6.07 -3.64 -2.19
CA GLU A 23 5.17 -3.70 -1.05
C GLU A 23 5.13 -2.37 -0.30
N GLU A 24 6.30 -1.76 -0.09
CA GLU A 24 6.38 -0.48 0.60
C GLU A 24 5.64 0.62 -0.16
N ARG A 25 5.79 0.67 -1.48
CA ARG A 25 5.07 1.64 -2.30
C ARG A 25 3.57 1.43 -2.22
N VAL A 26 3.13 0.19 -2.25
CA VAL A 26 1.71 -0.13 -2.12
C VAL A 26 1.21 0.25 -0.73
N VAL A 27 1.98 -0.04 0.32
CA VAL A 27 1.64 0.35 1.67
C VAL A 27 1.45 1.87 1.77
N GLN A 28 2.37 2.66 1.22
CA GLN A 28 2.25 4.11 1.24
C GLN A 28 1.03 4.60 0.46
N TYR A 29 0.72 3.96 -0.66
CA TYR A 29 -0.49 4.26 -1.42
C TYR A 29 -1.74 3.99 -0.58
N ILE A 30 -1.80 2.83 0.07
CA ILE A 30 -2.93 2.46 0.91
C ILE A 30 -3.11 3.47 2.05
N ILE A 31 -2.02 3.83 2.72
CA ILE A 31 -2.07 4.80 3.82
C ILE A 31 -2.61 6.13 3.33
N ARG A 32 -2.16 6.60 2.18
CA ARG A 32 -2.61 7.86 1.61
C ARG A 32 -4.10 7.82 1.30
N GLU A 33 -4.57 6.72 0.72
CA GLU A 33 -5.98 6.56 0.38
C GLU A 33 -6.86 6.42 1.62
N LEU A 34 -6.35 5.77 2.66
CA LEU A 34 -7.06 5.72 3.95
C LEU A 34 -7.26 7.11 4.53
N LYS A 35 -6.24 7.96 4.45
CA LYS A 35 -6.34 9.34 4.94
C LYS A 35 -7.34 10.17 4.16
N LYS A 36 -7.64 9.80 2.92
CA LYS A 36 -8.68 10.43 2.11
C LYS A 36 -10.08 9.96 2.47
N GLY A 37 -10.19 8.98 3.36
CA GLY A 37 -11.47 8.44 3.79
C GLY A 37 -11.92 7.19 3.05
N ARG A 38 -11.09 6.63 2.19
CA ARG A 38 -11.43 5.38 1.49
C ARG A 38 -11.32 4.19 2.44
N ARG A 39 -12.17 3.21 2.22
CA ARG A 39 -12.16 1.99 3.02
C ARG A 39 -11.06 1.05 2.56
N LEU A 40 -10.45 0.33 3.50
CA LEU A 40 -9.35 -0.58 3.19
C LEU A 40 -9.74 -1.64 2.17
N ASN A 41 -10.90 -2.27 2.31
CA ASN A 41 -11.34 -3.30 1.38
C ASN A 41 -11.51 -2.78 -0.05
N THR A 42 -11.93 -1.54 -0.20
CA THR A 42 -12.04 -0.88 -1.50
C THR A 42 -10.66 -0.61 -2.09
N ILE A 43 -9.74 -0.12 -1.26
CA ILE A 43 -8.37 0.18 -1.69
C ILE A 43 -7.67 -1.10 -2.14
N LEU A 44 -7.85 -2.19 -1.42
CA LEU A 44 -7.22 -3.47 -1.75
C LEU A 44 -7.72 -4.05 -3.08
N ARG A 45 -8.88 -3.63 -3.57
CA ARG A 45 -9.41 -4.02 -4.86
C ARG A 45 -9.00 -3.09 -5.98
N ASP A 46 -8.36 -1.98 -5.64
CA ASP A 46 -7.91 -1.00 -6.61
C ASP A 46 -6.87 -1.64 -7.54
N PRO A 47 -6.95 -1.39 -8.86
CA PRO A 47 -5.96 -1.92 -9.81
C PRO A 47 -4.53 -1.57 -9.47
N TYR A 48 -4.29 -0.42 -8.84
CA TYR A 48 -2.95 -0.06 -8.41
C TYR A 48 -2.37 -1.13 -7.49
N VAL A 49 -3.18 -1.67 -6.59
CA VAL A 49 -2.76 -2.71 -5.65
C VAL A 49 -2.74 -4.08 -6.32
N THR A 50 -3.84 -4.45 -6.99
CA THR A 50 -3.98 -5.80 -7.54
C THR A 50 -3.01 -6.09 -8.67
N ASN A 51 -2.61 -5.06 -9.43
CA ASN A 51 -1.64 -5.23 -10.51
C ASN A 51 -0.20 -5.35 -9.99
N ARG A 52 0.06 -4.90 -8.79
CA ARG A 52 1.41 -4.89 -8.20
C ARG A 52 1.64 -5.99 -7.19
N ILE A 53 0.60 -6.37 -6.47
CA ILE A 53 0.71 -7.32 -5.37
C ILE A 53 -0.18 -8.53 -5.65
N PRO A 54 0.38 -9.74 -5.74
CA PRO A 54 -0.44 -10.93 -5.87
C PRO A 54 -1.25 -11.16 -4.60
N GLU A 55 -2.39 -11.82 -4.77
CA GLU A 55 -3.33 -12.05 -3.69
C GLU A 55 -2.68 -12.75 -2.49
N GLU A 56 -1.75 -13.65 -2.75
CA GLU A 56 -1.04 -14.40 -1.70
C GLU A 56 -0.20 -13.49 -0.79
N ARG A 57 0.13 -12.29 -1.26
CA ARG A 57 0.97 -11.36 -0.52
C ARG A 57 0.19 -10.27 0.18
N VAL A 58 -1.10 -10.21 -0.02
CA VAL A 58 -1.94 -9.20 0.63
C VAL A 58 -1.84 -9.32 2.14
N SER A 59 -1.82 -10.54 2.67
CA SER A 59 -1.70 -10.76 4.11
C SER A 59 -0.40 -10.18 4.67
N ARG A 60 0.66 -10.24 3.90
CA ARG A 60 1.95 -9.67 4.29
C ARG A 60 1.90 -8.15 4.35
N ILE A 61 1.22 -7.53 3.41
CA ILE A 61 1.00 -6.08 3.41
C ILE A 61 0.16 -5.69 4.62
N LEU A 62 -0.88 -6.45 4.92
CA LEU A 62 -1.74 -6.17 6.07
C LEU A 62 -1.02 -6.33 7.41
N ALA A 63 0.09 -7.06 7.43
CA ALA A 63 0.93 -7.20 8.62
C ALA A 63 1.96 -6.08 8.75
N ASN A 64 2.03 -5.16 7.80
CA ASN A 64 2.98 -4.06 7.84
C ASN A 64 2.68 -3.11 8.99
N LYS A 65 3.69 -2.81 9.78
CA LYS A 65 3.53 -2.01 10.99
C LYS A 65 3.00 -0.60 10.71
N GLU A 66 3.52 0.05 9.67
CA GLU A 66 3.07 1.41 9.32
C GLU A 66 1.60 1.41 8.90
N LEU A 67 1.20 0.39 8.16
CA LEU A 67 -0.19 0.25 7.75
C LEU A 67 -1.09 0.00 8.95
N ILE A 68 -0.68 -0.86 9.86
CA ILE A 68 -1.44 -1.13 11.08
C ILE A 68 -1.62 0.15 11.90
N GLU A 69 -0.56 0.92 12.07
CA GLU A 69 -0.62 2.20 12.77
C GLU A 69 -1.59 3.17 12.10
N ALA A 70 -1.54 3.25 10.76
CA ALA A 70 -2.45 4.12 10.02
C ALA A 70 -3.90 3.69 10.17
N LEU A 71 -4.16 2.38 10.14
CA LEU A 71 -5.51 1.84 10.35
C LEU A 71 -6.01 2.16 11.76
N GLU A 72 -5.18 2.01 12.76
CA GLU A 72 -5.54 2.35 14.14
C GLU A 72 -5.90 3.82 14.27
N GLN A 73 -5.15 4.70 13.64
CA GLN A 73 -5.44 6.13 13.67
C GLN A 73 -6.77 6.46 13.00
N GLU A 74 -7.09 5.82 11.89
CA GLU A 74 -8.36 6.04 11.21
C GLU A 74 -9.53 5.50 12.02
N ILE A 75 -9.36 4.37 12.68
CA ILE A 75 -10.38 3.82 13.58
C ILE A 75 -10.63 4.77 14.74
N GLN A 76 -9.58 5.30 15.34
CA GLN A 76 -9.70 6.25 16.43
C GLN A 76 -10.43 7.52 16.02
N LYS A 77 -10.12 8.06 14.84
CA LYS A 77 -10.81 9.24 14.32
C LYS A 77 -12.29 8.98 14.14
N THR A 78 -12.64 7.84 13.55
CA THR A 78 -14.04 7.46 13.35
C THR A 78 -14.75 7.33 14.69
N PHE A 79 -14.10 6.72 15.66
CA PHE A 79 -14.66 6.53 17.00
C PHE A 79 -14.88 7.86 17.70
N GLU A 80 -13.93 8.78 17.61
CA GLU A 80 -14.06 10.12 18.19
C GLU A 80 -15.20 10.91 17.55
N GLN A 81 -15.34 10.80 16.23
CA GLN A 81 -16.43 11.45 15.52
C GLN A 81 -17.79 10.90 15.95
N ASP A 82 -17.89 9.59 16.14
CA ASP A 82 -19.11 8.96 16.61
C ASP A 82 -19.47 9.39 18.02
N LEU A 83 -18.47 9.55 18.89
CA LEU A 83 -18.67 10.04 20.24
C LEU A 83 -19.16 11.49 20.23
N ASN A 84 -18.68 12.31 19.33
CA ASN A 84 -19.08 13.70 19.22
C ASN A 84 -20.55 13.85 18.78
N ILE A 85 -21.07 12.87 18.06
CA ILE A 85 -22.47 12.87 17.62
C ILE A 85 -23.43 12.82 18.83
N PHE A 86 -23.00 12.22 19.94
CA PHE A 86 -23.83 12.04 21.12
C PHE A 86 -23.71 13.20 22.12
N GLU A 87 -22.89 14.17 21.84
CA GLU A 87 -22.81 15.38 22.62
C GLU A 87 -23.76 16.45 22.03
#